data_da273d6190f551f7d41f2cdac789d512
#
_entry.id   da273d6190f551f7d41f2cdac789d512
#
_cell.length_a   1.000
_cell.length_b   1.000
_cell.length_c   1.000
_cell.angle_alpha   90.00
_cell.angle_beta   90.00
_cell.angle_gamma   90.00
#
_symmetry.space_group_name_H-M   'P 1'
#
loop_
_entity.id
_entity.type
_entity.pdbx_description
1 polymer ?
#
loop_
_entity_poly.entity_id
_entity_poly.type
_entity_poly.pdbx_seq_one_letter_code
_entity_poly.pdbx_strand_id
1 'polypeptide(L)'
;MIVAKKISILVGSLRRASFARKVALNAAEMFPEGWQAEIVEIGHLPLYNFDYDDPAVEDVPLPESYTAFRETIKASDGILFVTSENNRTIPACLKNAVDIGSKPNADVAWKNKPAGIISHSVGKMGGYSSQKNLRLALSYFDMPVTGQPEVFLGNSPTLFDENGKLIDSARDFVQSYINQFVGFIERNAK
;
A
#
# COMPACT_ATOMS: atom_id res chain seq x y z
N MET A 1 28.67 -2.55 4.03
CA MET A 1 27.66 -2.01 3.09
C MET A 1 26.36 -1.90 3.86
N ILE A 2 25.78 -0.71 3.95
CA ILE A 2 24.43 -0.54 4.55
C ILE A 2 23.45 -1.18 3.57
N VAL A 3 22.72 -2.21 4.01
CA VAL A 3 21.66 -2.82 3.20
C VAL A 3 20.54 -1.79 3.09
N ALA A 4 20.18 -1.43 1.87
CA ALA A 4 19.11 -0.48 1.64
C ALA A 4 17.77 -1.03 2.17
N LYS A 5 17.03 -0.21 2.91
CA LYS A 5 15.66 -0.54 3.36
C LYS A 5 14.70 -0.54 2.17
N LYS A 6 13.86 -1.56 2.06
CA LYS A 6 12.92 -1.73 0.96
C LYS A 6 11.49 -1.43 1.38
N ILE A 7 10.84 -0.54 0.66
CA ILE A 7 9.43 -0.20 0.86
C ILE A 7 8.63 -0.56 -0.39
N SER A 8 7.67 -1.45 -0.22
CA SER A 8 6.68 -1.72 -1.27
C SER A 8 5.51 -0.75 -1.15
N ILE A 9 5.22 -0.03 -2.23
CA ILE A 9 4.07 0.88 -2.32
C ILE A 9 2.96 0.20 -3.12
N LEU A 10 1.79 0.02 -2.52
CA LEU A 10 0.61 -0.55 -3.15
C LEU A 10 -0.41 0.54 -3.46
N VAL A 11 -0.76 0.66 -4.75
CA VAL A 11 -1.63 1.73 -5.24
C VAL A 11 -3.04 1.20 -5.49
N GLY A 12 -4.03 1.73 -4.75
CA GLY A 12 -5.44 1.36 -4.87
C GLY A 12 -6.14 2.00 -6.07
N SER A 13 -5.54 1.96 -7.26
CA SER A 13 -6.14 2.43 -8.51
C SER A 13 -5.38 1.93 -9.72
N LEU A 14 -6.09 1.40 -10.71
CA LEU A 14 -5.53 0.97 -12.00
C LEU A 14 -5.71 2.00 -13.13
N ARG A 15 -6.24 3.19 -12.84
CA ARG A 15 -6.43 4.24 -13.85
C ARG A 15 -5.08 4.79 -14.32
N ARG A 16 -4.94 5.06 -15.63
CA ARG A 16 -3.74 5.72 -16.19
C ARG A 16 -3.46 7.08 -15.56
N ALA A 17 -4.50 7.90 -15.39
CA ALA A 17 -4.42 9.22 -14.75
C ALA A 17 -4.80 9.13 -13.26
N SER A 18 -4.27 8.15 -12.55
CA SER A 18 -4.59 7.91 -11.14
C SER A 18 -3.94 8.95 -10.24
N PHE A 19 -4.76 9.64 -9.45
CA PHE A 19 -4.26 10.51 -8.39
C PHE A 19 -3.54 9.72 -7.28
N ALA A 20 -4.02 8.50 -6.96
CA ALA A 20 -3.31 7.61 -6.04
C ALA A 20 -1.89 7.32 -6.53
N ARG A 21 -1.72 7.04 -7.82
CA ARG A 21 -0.38 6.80 -8.40
C ARG A 21 0.50 8.05 -8.34
N LYS A 22 -0.06 9.23 -8.61
CA LYS A 22 0.68 10.49 -8.47
C LYS A 22 1.14 10.72 -7.03
N VAL A 23 0.26 10.49 -6.04
CA VAL A 23 0.63 10.57 -4.61
C VAL A 23 1.74 9.56 -4.30
N ALA A 24 1.62 8.32 -4.76
CA ALA A 24 2.61 7.26 -4.52
C ALA A 24 3.99 7.60 -5.10
N LEU A 25 4.05 8.13 -6.32
CA LEU A 25 5.30 8.57 -6.94
C LEU A 25 5.95 9.72 -6.17
N ASN A 26 5.17 10.72 -5.74
CA ASN A 26 5.69 11.79 -4.90
C ASN A 26 6.17 11.26 -3.54
N ALA A 27 5.41 10.37 -2.90
CA ALA A 27 5.78 9.78 -1.62
C ALA A 27 7.06 8.93 -1.72
N ALA A 28 7.28 8.22 -2.84
CA ALA A 28 8.48 7.42 -3.05
C ALA A 28 9.77 8.28 -3.03
N GLU A 29 9.71 9.49 -3.58
CA GLU A 29 10.83 10.43 -3.59
C GLU A 29 11.12 11.07 -2.22
N MET A 30 10.22 10.90 -1.24
CA MET A 30 10.31 11.50 0.10
C MET A 30 11.02 10.61 1.13
N PHE A 31 11.33 9.37 0.78
CA PHE A 31 12.10 8.49 1.66
C PHE A 31 13.57 8.94 1.73
N PRO A 32 14.23 8.81 2.89
CA PRO A 32 15.60 9.27 3.05
C PRO A 32 16.61 8.41 2.27
N GLU A 33 17.82 8.89 2.15
CA GLU A 33 18.94 8.14 1.58
C GLU A 33 19.09 6.77 2.26
N GLY A 34 19.39 5.73 1.48
CA GLY A 34 19.46 4.36 1.94
C GLY A 34 18.11 3.61 1.99
N TRP A 35 17.01 4.27 1.58
CA TRP A 35 15.71 3.66 1.46
C TRP A 35 15.29 3.57 -0.02
N GLN A 36 14.77 2.42 -0.43
CA GLN A 36 14.24 2.18 -1.77
C GLN A 36 12.74 1.98 -1.67
N ALA A 37 11.96 2.93 -2.18
CA ALA A 37 10.50 2.86 -2.18
C ALA A 37 10.00 2.70 -3.62
N GLU A 38 9.35 1.57 -3.91
CA GLU A 38 8.94 1.20 -5.26
C GLU A 38 7.47 0.81 -5.31
N ILE A 39 6.79 1.19 -6.40
CA ILE A 39 5.40 0.77 -6.63
C ILE A 39 5.40 -0.68 -7.11
N VAL A 40 4.69 -1.53 -6.35
CA VAL A 40 4.41 -2.91 -6.74
C VAL A 40 3.13 -2.92 -7.57
N GLU A 41 3.25 -3.32 -8.83
CA GLU A 41 2.11 -3.38 -9.74
C GLU A 41 1.17 -4.53 -9.36
N ILE A 42 -0.12 -4.23 -9.21
CA ILE A 42 -1.15 -5.19 -8.79
C ILE A 42 -2.23 -5.42 -9.85
N GLY A 43 -2.17 -4.70 -10.98
CA GLY A 43 -3.21 -4.74 -12.01
C GLY A 43 -3.23 -6.04 -12.83
N HIS A 44 -2.15 -6.81 -12.81
CA HIS A 44 -2.02 -8.08 -13.51
C HIS A 44 -2.36 -9.30 -12.64
N LEU A 45 -2.63 -9.08 -11.35
CA LEU A 45 -2.95 -10.16 -10.43
C LEU A 45 -4.36 -10.71 -10.73
N PRO A 46 -4.52 -11.99 -11.07
CA PRO A 46 -5.83 -12.61 -11.18
C PRO A 46 -6.68 -12.39 -9.93
N LEU A 47 -8.00 -12.45 -10.08
CA LEU A 47 -8.88 -12.36 -8.92
C LEU A 47 -8.62 -13.54 -7.98
N TYR A 48 -8.48 -13.22 -6.68
CA TYR A 48 -8.20 -14.22 -5.67
C TYR A 48 -9.27 -15.31 -5.63
N ASN A 49 -8.79 -16.55 -5.68
CA ASN A 49 -9.57 -17.77 -5.45
C ASN A 49 -8.82 -18.65 -4.47
N PHE A 50 -9.50 -19.15 -3.44
CA PHE A 50 -8.90 -19.99 -2.42
C PHE A 50 -8.38 -21.34 -2.99
N ASP A 51 -9.00 -21.85 -4.07
CA ASP A 51 -8.60 -23.10 -4.71
C ASP A 51 -7.12 -23.09 -5.14
N TYR A 52 -6.56 -21.92 -5.45
CA TYR A 52 -5.14 -21.78 -5.76
C TYR A 52 -4.20 -22.14 -4.59
N ASP A 53 -4.68 -22.02 -3.37
CA ASP A 53 -3.92 -22.29 -2.14
C ASP A 53 -4.43 -23.52 -1.40
N ASP A 54 -5.42 -24.25 -1.95
CA ASP A 54 -5.96 -25.48 -1.37
C ASP A 54 -5.22 -26.71 -1.90
N PRO A 55 -4.44 -27.42 -1.08
CA PRO A 55 -3.72 -28.62 -1.52
C PRO A 55 -4.63 -29.78 -1.92
N ALA A 56 -5.92 -29.72 -1.62
CA ALA A 56 -6.89 -30.71 -2.07
C ALA A 56 -7.39 -30.50 -3.50
N VAL A 57 -7.08 -29.33 -4.10
CA VAL A 57 -7.50 -28.95 -5.46
C VAL A 57 -6.29 -29.03 -6.39
N GLU A 58 -6.07 -30.18 -7.02
CA GLU A 58 -4.88 -30.44 -7.81
C GLU A 58 -4.91 -29.86 -9.23
N ASP A 59 -6.10 -29.56 -9.77
CA ASP A 59 -6.30 -29.12 -11.15
C ASP A 59 -6.31 -27.59 -11.32
N VAL A 60 -6.13 -26.83 -10.24
CA VAL A 60 -6.09 -25.37 -10.24
C VAL A 60 -4.72 -24.86 -9.76
N PRO A 61 -3.74 -24.69 -10.68
CA PRO A 61 -2.38 -24.33 -10.27
C PRO A 61 -2.30 -22.91 -9.72
N LEU A 62 -1.47 -22.73 -8.69
CA LEU A 62 -1.18 -21.41 -8.13
C LEU A 62 -0.57 -20.48 -9.21
N PRO A 63 -1.13 -19.29 -9.46
CA PRO A 63 -0.55 -18.36 -10.41
C PRO A 63 0.87 -17.91 -9.99
N GLU A 64 1.82 -17.92 -10.91
CA GLU A 64 3.19 -17.44 -10.67
C GLU A 64 3.21 -15.99 -10.14
N SER A 65 2.28 -15.16 -10.62
CA SER A 65 2.15 -13.77 -10.16
C SER A 65 1.80 -13.66 -8.67
N TYR A 66 1.10 -14.64 -8.09
CA TYR A 66 0.84 -14.67 -6.64
C TYR A 66 2.12 -14.95 -5.86
N THR A 67 2.90 -15.92 -6.31
CA THR A 67 4.19 -16.24 -5.69
C THR A 67 5.13 -15.05 -5.75
N ALA A 68 5.32 -14.44 -6.92
CA ALA A 68 6.17 -13.28 -7.10
C ALA A 68 5.72 -12.08 -6.25
N PHE A 69 4.41 -11.82 -6.19
CA PHE A 69 3.84 -10.77 -5.35
C PHE A 69 4.11 -11.03 -3.86
N ARG A 70 3.81 -12.22 -3.37
CA ARG A 70 4.02 -12.60 -1.97
C ARG A 70 5.50 -12.47 -1.55
N GLU A 71 6.42 -12.93 -2.39
CA GLU A 71 7.86 -12.81 -2.13
C GLU A 71 8.32 -11.35 -2.11
N THR A 72 7.79 -10.50 -3.01
CA THR A 72 8.07 -9.06 -3.00
C THR A 72 7.63 -8.42 -1.68
N ILE A 73 6.43 -8.74 -1.20
CA ILE A 73 5.92 -8.22 0.08
C ILE A 73 6.76 -8.71 1.26
N LYS A 74 7.10 -10.01 1.29
CA LYS A 74 7.95 -10.58 2.35
C LYS A 74 9.33 -9.95 2.40
N ALA A 75 9.91 -9.64 1.24
CA ALA A 75 11.24 -9.00 1.13
C ALA A 75 11.24 -7.52 1.55
N SER A 76 10.09 -6.91 1.78
CA SER A 76 9.97 -5.50 2.17
C SER A 76 10.16 -5.29 3.66
N ASP A 77 10.81 -4.19 4.05
CA ASP A 77 10.91 -3.73 5.44
C ASP A 77 9.64 -3.01 5.91
N GLY A 78 8.86 -2.44 4.99
CA GLY A 78 7.60 -1.78 5.26
C GLY A 78 6.72 -1.68 4.02
N ILE A 79 5.42 -1.49 4.25
CA ILE A 79 4.42 -1.39 3.19
C ILE A 79 3.71 -0.05 3.27
N LEU A 80 3.74 0.73 2.20
CA LEU A 80 2.95 1.95 2.08
C LEU A 80 1.74 1.71 1.18
N PHE A 81 0.56 1.79 1.73
CA PHE A 81 -0.68 1.75 0.97
C PHE A 81 -1.09 3.17 0.57
N VAL A 82 -1.29 3.41 -0.72
CA VAL A 82 -1.86 4.67 -1.25
C VAL A 82 -3.19 4.35 -1.91
N THR A 83 -4.29 4.59 -1.19
CA THR A 83 -5.61 4.14 -1.62
C THR A 83 -6.51 5.28 -2.07
N SER A 84 -7.24 5.06 -3.17
CA SER A 84 -8.47 5.81 -3.47
C SER A 84 -9.65 5.24 -2.68
N GLU A 85 -10.81 5.86 -2.80
CA GLU A 85 -12.07 5.35 -2.26
C GLU A 85 -13.04 5.03 -3.38
N ASN A 86 -13.54 3.80 -3.42
CA ASN A 86 -14.59 3.36 -4.32
C ASN A 86 -15.82 2.93 -3.50
N ASN A 87 -16.96 3.60 -3.73
CA ASN A 87 -18.21 3.23 -3.06
C ASN A 87 -18.06 3.06 -1.52
N ARG A 88 -17.38 4.01 -0.88
CA ARG A 88 -17.14 4.02 0.58
C ARG A 88 -16.25 2.91 1.11
N THR A 89 -15.44 2.25 0.27
CA THR A 89 -14.56 1.17 0.72
C THR A 89 -13.28 1.10 -0.11
N ILE A 90 -12.49 0.06 0.15
CA ILE A 90 -11.23 -0.27 -0.51
C ILE A 90 -11.48 -0.57 -1.99
N PRO A 91 -10.70 -0.03 -2.93
CA PRO A 91 -10.76 -0.43 -4.34
C PRO A 91 -10.55 -1.93 -4.52
N ALA A 92 -11.30 -2.54 -5.43
CA ALA A 92 -11.27 -3.99 -5.65
C ALA A 92 -9.86 -4.53 -5.94
N CYS A 93 -9.05 -3.81 -6.74
CA CYS A 93 -7.68 -4.21 -7.04
C CYS A 93 -6.78 -4.27 -5.79
N LEU A 94 -6.95 -3.33 -4.86
CA LEU A 94 -6.18 -3.30 -3.61
C LEU A 94 -6.66 -4.39 -2.66
N LYS A 95 -7.98 -4.59 -2.55
CA LYS A 95 -8.53 -5.68 -1.74
C LYS A 95 -8.08 -7.04 -2.25
N ASN A 96 -8.05 -7.23 -3.58
CA ASN A 96 -7.53 -8.44 -4.20
C ASN A 96 -6.07 -8.72 -3.81
N ALA A 97 -5.20 -7.71 -3.87
CA ALA A 97 -3.82 -7.83 -3.44
C ALA A 97 -3.70 -8.20 -1.95
N VAL A 98 -4.55 -7.60 -1.08
CA VAL A 98 -4.60 -7.94 0.36
C VAL A 98 -4.98 -9.40 0.56
N ASP A 99 -5.98 -9.90 -0.18
CA ASP A 99 -6.42 -11.29 -0.09
C ASP A 99 -5.34 -12.27 -0.59
N ILE A 100 -4.68 -11.96 -1.70
CA ILE A 100 -3.59 -12.78 -2.23
C ILE A 100 -2.45 -12.92 -1.22
N GLY A 101 -2.02 -11.82 -0.60
CA GLY A 101 -0.92 -11.85 0.39
C GLY A 101 -1.32 -12.47 1.73
N SER A 102 -2.61 -12.76 1.96
CA SER A 102 -3.12 -13.39 3.17
C SER A 102 -2.92 -14.90 3.22
N LYS A 103 -2.46 -15.50 2.13
CA LYS A 103 -2.32 -16.95 1.98
C LYS A 103 -0.89 -17.33 1.51
N PRO A 104 -0.48 -18.60 1.75
CA PRO A 104 -1.16 -19.58 2.61
C PRO A 104 -1.12 -19.21 4.10
N ASN A 105 -2.01 -19.79 4.91
CA ASN A 105 -2.12 -19.46 6.35
C ASN A 105 -0.82 -19.66 7.13
N ALA A 106 0.01 -20.63 6.72
CA ALA A 106 1.29 -20.91 7.35
C ALA A 106 2.37 -19.87 7.02
N ASP A 107 2.17 -19.06 5.96
CA ASP A 107 3.19 -18.16 5.43
C ASP A 107 2.58 -16.86 4.88
N VAL A 108 1.81 -16.16 5.72
CA VAL A 108 1.14 -14.90 5.39
C VAL A 108 2.17 -13.80 5.12
N ALA A 109 2.14 -13.22 3.91
CA ALA A 109 3.10 -12.19 3.50
C ALA A 109 3.01 -10.89 4.32
N TRP A 110 1.85 -10.58 4.86
CA TRP A 110 1.58 -9.37 5.64
C TRP A 110 2.07 -9.42 7.10
N LYS A 111 2.28 -10.61 7.64
CA LYS A 111 2.53 -10.80 9.07
C LYS A 111 3.72 -9.99 9.57
N ASN A 112 3.48 -9.19 10.61
CA ASN A 112 4.47 -8.32 11.25
C ASN A 112 5.09 -7.24 10.34
N LYS A 113 4.56 -6.98 9.14
CA LYS A 113 5.06 -5.92 8.26
C LYS A 113 4.54 -4.56 8.72
N PRO A 114 5.42 -3.61 9.09
CA PRO A 114 5.00 -2.24 9.37
C PRO A 114 4.30 -1.61 8.18
N ALA A 115 3.14 -1.01 8.40
CA ALA A 115 2.34 -0.41 7.35
C ALA A 115 2.03 1.07 7.58
N GLY A 116 2.09 1.84 6.50
CA GLY A 116 1.58 3.20 6.41
C GLY A 116 0.41 3.27 5.43
N ILE A 117 -0.51 4.21 5.65
CA ILE A 117 -1.67 4.40 4.76
C ILE A 117 -1.85 5.89 4.45
N ILE A 118 -1.87 6.21 3.17
CA ILE A 118 -2.29 7.51 2.63
C ILE A 118 -3.55 7.25 1.82
N SER A 119 -4.63 7.96 2.11
CA SER A 119 -5.84 7.90 1.31
C SER A 119 -6.15 9.21 0.62
N HIS A 120 -6.87 9.15 -0.48
CA HIS A 120 -7.31 10.33 -1.21
C HIS A 120 -8.71 10.15 -1.80
N SER A 121 -9.36 11.25 -2.09
CA SER A 121 -10.56 11.29 -2.94
C SER A 121 -10.69 12.64 -3.65
N VAL A 122 -11.51 12.66 -4.70
CA VAL A 122 -11.85 13.91 -5.40
C VAL A 122 -12.73 14.83 -4.54
N GLY A 123 -13.43 14.27 -3.57
CA GLY A 123 -14.21 15.01 -2.58
C GLY A 123 -13.38 15.37 -1.34
N LYS A 124 -13.97 16.16 -0.45
CA LYS A 124 -13.33 16.70 0.77
C LYS A 124 -12.91 15.62 1.77
N MET A 125 -13.59 14.46 1.81
CA MET A 125 -13.35 13.41 2.81
C MET A 125 -12.02 12.66 2.65
N GLY A 126 -11.30 12.86 1.55
CA GLY A 126 -9.94 12.34 1.38
C GLY A 126 -9.81 10.81 1.44
N GLY A 127 -10.87 10.05 1.17
CA GLY A 127 -10.83 8.59 1.22
C GLY A 127 -10.92 8.01 2.63
N TYR A 128 -11.55 8.72 3.57
CA TYR A 128 -11.69 8.32 4.96
C TYR A 128 -12.22 6.88 5.14
N SER A 129 -13.34 6.55 4.45
CA SER A 129 -13.95 5.23 4.60
C SER A 129 -13.06 4.10 4.08
N SER A 130 -12.38 4.33 2.95
CA SER A 130 -11.42 3.37 2.40
C SER A 130 -10.26 3.13 3.36
N GLN A 131 -9.69 4.19 3.94
CA GLN A 131 -8.61 4.06 4.90
C GLN A 131 -9.03 3.29 6.15
N LYS A 132 -10.21 3.57 6.72
CA LYS A 132 -10.72 2.85 7.90
C LYS A 132 -10.99 1.38 7.61
N ASN A 133 -11.58 1.08 6.45
CA ASN A 133 -11.81 -0.32 6.03
C ASN A 133 -10.49 -1.06 5.77
N LEU A 134 -9.48 -0.38 5.21
CA LEU A 134 -8.17 -0.99 5.01
C LEU A 134 -7.49 -1.29 6.37
N ARG A 135 -7.52 -0.37 7.33
CA ARG A 135 -7.01 -0.61 8.69
C ARG A 135 -7.66 -1.82 9.34
N LEU A 136 -8.99 -1.94 9.19
CA LEU A 136 -9.73 -3.10 9.70
C LEU A 136 -9.26 -4.40 9.04
N ALA A 137 -9.09 -4.42 7.71
CA ALA A 137 -8.60 -5.61 7.01
C ALA A 137 -7.17 -5.99 7.43
N LEU A 138 -6.27 -5.01 7.56
CA LEU A 138 -4.87 -5.24 7.94
C LEU A 138 -4.71 -5.69 9.40
N SER A 139 -5.62 -5.31 10.30
CA SER A 139 -5.57 -5.74 11.70
C SER A 139 -5.69 -7.27 11.87
N TYR A 140 -6.28 -7.96 10.89
CA TYR A 140 -6.37 -9.43 10.89
C TYR A 140 -4.99 -10.13 10.78
N PHE A 141 -3.98 -9.44 10.25
CA PHE A 141 -2.67 -10.02 9.96
C PHE A 141 -1.59 -9.67 10.98
N ASP A 142 -1.95 -9.09 12.11
CA ASP A 142 -1.01 -8.54 13.09
C ASP A 142 -0.03 -7.52 12.47
N MET A 143 -0.47 -6.80 11.44
CA MET A 143 0.32 -5.71 10.87
C MET A 143 0.35 -4.52 11.82
N PRO A 144 1.51 -4.06 12.28
CA PRO A 144 1.60 -2.77 12.95
C PRO A 144 1.33 -1.65 11.93
N VAL A 145 0.26 -0.88 12.13
CA VAL A 145 -0.14 0.22 11.24
C VAL A 145 0.08 1.55 11.94
N THR A 146 0.71 2.52 11.24
CA THR A 146 0.92 3.87 11.79
C THR A 146 -0.39 4.47 12.31
N GLY A 147 -0.39 5.03 13.52
CA GLY A 147 -1.57 5.65 14.13
C GLY A 147 -1.79 7.07 13.62
N GLN A 148 -0.99 8.01 14.09
CA GLN A 148 -1.06 9.43 13.75
C GLN A 148 0.26 9.91 13.12
N PRO A 149 0.18 10.94 12.22
CA PRO A 149 -1.05 11.51 11.67
C PRO A 149 -1.75 10.54 10.72
N GLU A 150 -3.09 10.63 10.63
CA GLU A 150 -3.82 9.97 9.56
C GLU A 150 -3.83 10.89 8.32
N VAL A 151 -3.51 10.36 7.16
CA VAL A 151 -3.43 11.16 5.94
C VAL A 151 -4.65 10.93 5.06
N PHE A 152 -5.52 11.95 4.99
CA PHE A 152 -6.70 12.00 4.14
C PHE A 152 -6.57 13.17 3.17
N LEU A 153 -6.19 12.90 1.92
CA LEU A 153 -5.98 13.92 0.90
C LEU A 153 -7.29 14.17 0.13
N GLY A 154 -8.07 15.14 0.60
CA GLY A 154 -9.27 15.60 -0.09
C GLY A 154 -8.97 16.48 -1.31
N ASN A 155 -9.98 16.66 -2.17
CA ASN A 155 -9.89 17.51 -3.37
C ASN A 155 -8.70 17.16 -4.27
N SER A 156 -8.43 15.87 -4.51
CA SER A 156 -7.24 15.39 -5.20
C SER A 156 -6.87 16.11 -6.51
N PRO A 157 -7.82 16.59 -7.34
CA PRO A 157 -7.47 17.35 -8.55
C PRO A 157 -6.66 18.62 -8.29
N THR A 158 -6.78 19.22 -7.10
CA THR A 158 -6.11 20.50 -6.75
C THR A 158 -4.80 20.31 -5.98
N LEU A 159 -4.37 19.09 -5.77
CA LEU A 159 -3.18 18.78 -4.96
C LEU A 159 -1.88 18.78 -5.77
N PHE A 160 -1.95 18.93 -7.08
CA PHE A 160 -0.78 18.78 -7.96
C PHE A 160 -0.59 20.00 -8.84
N ASP A 161 0.67 20.35 -9.08
CA ASP A 161 1.07 21.31 -10.09
C ASP A 161 1.00 20.71 -11.52
N GLU A 162 1.38 21.50 -12.51
CA GLU A 162 1.41 21.12 -13.92
C GLU A 162 2.38 19.95 -14.24
N ASN A 163 3.41 19.76 -13.40
CA ASN A 163 4.39 18.69 -13.50
C ASN A 163 3.97 17.43 -12.72
N GLY A 164 2.80 17.43 -12.08
CA GLY A 164 2.30 16.33 -11.28
C GLY A 164 2.97 16.19 -9.91
N LYS A 165 3.67 17.22 -9.45
CA LYS A 165 4.22 17.29 -8.09
C LYS A 165 3.17 17.82 -7.11
N LEU A 166 3.21 17.33 -5.89
CA LEU A 166 2.34 17.84 -4.83
C LEU A 166 2.64 19.32 -4.56
N ILE A 167 1.58 20.13 -4.44
CA ILE A 167 1.70 21.51 -3.99
C ILE A 167 2.28 21.55 -2.56
N ASP A 168 2.91 22.67 -2.18
CA ASP A 168 3.71 22.78 -0.96
C ASP A 168 2.98 22.28 0.29
N SER A 169 1.74 22.70 0.52
CA SER A 169 0.98 22.30 1.72
C SER A 169 0.70 20.80 1.80
N ALA A 170 0.41 20.17 0.66
CA ALA A 170 0.18 18.73 0.59
C ALA A 170 1.51 17.97 0.68
N ARG A 171 2.56 18.47 0.02
CA ARG A 171 3.91 17.91 0.05
C ARG A 171 4.46 17.88 1.47
N ASP A 172 4.42 18.98 2.18
CA ASP A 172 4.98 19.10 3.52
C ASP A 172 4.25 18.18 4.51
N PHE A 173 2.93 18.05 4.36
CA PHE A 173 2.14 17.11 5.17
C PHE A 173 2.51 15.65 4.87
N VAL A 174 2.60 15.27 3.59
CA VAL A 174 3.01 13.91 3.20
C VAL A 174 4.45 13.64 3.62
N GLN A 175 5.37 14.59 3.46
CA GLN A 175 6.75 14.44 3.93
C GLN A 175 6.83 14.20 5.45
N SER A 176 6.07 14.97 6.23
CA SER A 176 5.99 14.77 7.68
C SER A 176 5.50 13.36 8.02
N TYR A 177 4.51 12.86 7.28
CA TYR A 177 4.01 11.49 7.44
C TYR A 177 5.07 10.45 7.09
N ILE A 178 5.77 10.61 5.96
CA ILE A 178 6.83 9.67 5.55
C ILE A 178 7.95 9.64 6.59
N ASN A 179 8.36 10.77 7.14
CA ASN A 179 9.37 10.83 8.21
C ASN A 179 8.93 10.03 9.46
N GLN A 180 7.65 10.14 9.83
CA GLN A 180 7.10 9.35 10.94
C GLN A 180 6.98 7.87 10.61
N PHE A 181 6.63 7.53 9.36
CA PHE A 181 6.55 6.15 8.90
C PHE A 181 7.93 5.49 8.89
N VAL A 182 8.98 6.19 8.46
CA VAL A 182 10.38 5.73 8.57
C VAL A 182 10.73 5.37 10.01
N GLY A 183 10.54 6.29 10.96
CA GLY A 183 10.80 6.01 12.36
C GLY A 183 9.90 4.91 12.95
N PHE A 184 8.68 4.74 12.42
CA PHE A 184 7.80 3.64 12.80
C PHE A 184 8.35 2.30 12.33
N ILE A 185 8.84 2.19 11.10
CA ILE A 185 9.48 0.98 10.57
C ILE A 185 10.70 0.63 11.41
N GLU A 186 11.58 1.60 11.69
CA GLU A 186 12.79 1.38 12.49
C GLU A 186 12.48 0.81 13.89
N ARG A 187 11.45 1.32 14.55
CA ARG A 187 11.02 0.81 15.87
C ARG A 187 10.38 -0.59 15.82
N ASN A 188 9.85 -1.00 14.67
CA ASN A 188 9.22 -2.31 14.47
C ASN A 188 10.11 -3.28 13.67
N ALA A 189 11.31 -2.87 13.26
CA ALA A 189 12.28 -3.77 12.67
C ALA A 189 12.72 -4.80 13.72
N LYS A 190 12.60 -6.09 13.36
CA LYS A 190 13.06 -7.22 14.17
C LYS A 190 14.44 -7.67 13.72
#